data_9bf126e4298581ff6fed1bcf7f7bbc4d
#
_entry.id   9bf126e4298581ff6fed1bcf7f7bbc4d
#
_cell.length_a   1.000
_cell.length_b   1.000
_cell.length_c   1.000
_cell.angle_alpha   90.00
_cell.angle_beta   90.00
_cell.angle_gamma   90.00
#
_symmetry.space_group_name_H-M   'P 1'
#
loop_
_entity.id
_entity.type
_entity.pdbx_description
1 polymer ?
#
loop_
_entity_poly.entity_id
_entity_poly.type
_entity_poly.pdbx_seq_one_letter_code
_entity_poly.pdbx_strand_id
1 'polypeptide(L)'
;MYKRQDTDSAAVIMVGDAEGAFGEYDNEYVFTYKFKDGKIISVDEYNSDILVARSLYGNTLFPNQSEILIEYVWQTKGPDFSQEKLEDLTAQWNKKIDSMGCQMDGANIITPKEDQENFDFIWMMVWPSEQARDACWSDWLENHDAEWRETISGVWDYSSENAFLFSSEIGRLPKSWSTSDSFTHSYFFCNFNEGSDFNTLHDYRADLNSITTLSDNHWYMLLDPMFDPDPRPDFVWLDIWPTDEARESDLAIW
;
A
#
# COMPACT_ATOMS: atom_id res chain seq x y z
N MET A 1 9.85 -15.81 -27.31
CA MET A 1 11.26 -15.40 -27.44
C MET A 1 11.40 -14.48 -28.64
N TYR A 2 11.94 -13.29 -28.45
CA TYR A 2 12.27 -12.34 -29.52
C TYR A 2 13.78 -12.16 -29.56
N LYS A 3 14.38 -12.12 -30.76
CA LYS A 3 15.82 -12.01 -30.95
C LYS A 3 16.14 -10.92 -31.98
N ARG A 4 17.05 -10.02 -31.64
CA ARG A 4 17.71 -9.09 -32.57
C ARG A 4 19.22 -9.33 -32.52
N GLN A 5 19.86 -9.42 -33.68
CA GLN A 5 21.29 -9.75 -33.78
C GLN A 5 21.90 -8.98 -34.94
N ASP A 6 23.13 -8.51 -34.75
CA ASP A 6 24.10 -8.05 -35.76
C ASP A 6 25.39 -8.88 -35.72
N THR A 7 26.50 -8.37 -36.27
CA THR A 7 27.76 -9.14 -36.38
C THR A 7 28.49 -9.33 -35.03
N ASP A 8 28.30 -8.44 -34.09
CA ASP A 8 29.06 -8.34 -32.84
C ASP A 8 28.22 -8.22 -31.59
N SER A 9 26.89 -8.16 -31.74
CA SER A 9 25.97 -8.14 -30.62
C SER A 9 24.66 -8.88 -30.90
N ALA A 10 24.01 -9.33 -29.82
CA ALA A 10 22.67 -9.88 -29.88
C ALA A 10 21.91 -9.46 -28.62
N ALA A 11 20.61 -9.20 -28.80
CA ALA A 11 19.67 -9.08 -27.67
C ALA A 11 18.61 -10.18 -27.77
N VAL A 12 18.35 -10.83 -26.67
CA VAL A 12 17.37 -11.92 -26.59
C VAL A 12 16.40 -11.59 -25.46
N ILE A 13 15.11 -11.53 -25.77
CA ILE A 13 14.05 -11.43 -24.77
C ILE A 13 13.51 -12.84 -24.56
N MET A 14 13.47 -13.27 -23.31
CA MET A 14 12.95 -14.58 -22.91
C MET A 14 11.92 -14.37 -21.81
N VAL A 15 10.88 -15.19 -21.82
CA VAL A 15 9.94 -15.32 -20.72
C VAL A 15 10.24 -16.63 -20.04
N GLY A 16 10.48 -16.60 -18.76
CA GLY A 16 10.58 -17.76 -17.91
C GLY A 16 9.23 -18.04 -17.28
N ASP A 17 8.86 -19.32 -17.26
CA ASP A 17 7.71 -19.86 -16.55
C ASP A 17 8.29 -20.93 -15.63
N ALA A 18 8.40 -20.61 -14.36
CA ALA A 18 9.07 -21.46 -13.39
C ALA A 18 8.48 -21.29 -11.98
N GLU A 19 8.63 -22.30 -11.15
CA GLU A 19 8.28 -22.22 -9.75
C GLU A 19 9.58 -22.06 -8.94
N GLY A 20 9.67 -20.97 -8.20
CA GLY A 20 10.76 -20.73 -7.25
C GLY A 20 10.51 -21.45 -5.93
N ALA A 21 11.50 -21.44 -5.05
CA ALA A 21 11.39 -22.09 -3.74
C ALA A 21 10.32 -21.44 -2.84
N PHE A 22 9.88 -20.22 -3.14
CA PHE A 22 8.96 -19.42 -2.34
C PHE A 22 7.77 -18.88 -3.14
N GLY A 23 7.51 -19.37 -4.34
CA GLY A 23 6.36 -19.03 -5.18
C GLY A 23 6.68 -18.97 -6.66
N GLU A 24 5.68 -18.64 -7.46
CA GLU A 24 5.81 -18.52 -8.92
C GLU A 24 6.93 -17.55 -9.29
N TYR A 25 7.72 -17.95 -10.28
CA TYR A 25 8.87 -17.20 -10.78
C TYR A 25 8.74 -16.98 -12.29
N ASP A 26 7.67 -16.34 -12.69
CA ASP A 26 7.42 -15.98 -14.07
C ASP A 26 8.10 -14.64 -14.37
N ASN A 27 9.29 -14.70 -14.94
CA ASN A 27 10.12 -13.53 -15.15
C ASN A 27 10.40 -13.29 -16.64
N GLU A 28 10.48 -12.02 -17.01
CA GLU A 28 10.99 -11.61 -18.32
C GLU A 28 12.45 -11.24 -18.20
N TYR A 29 13.24 -11.76 -19.16
CA TYR A 29 14.67 -11.53 -19.22
C TYR A 29 15.05 -10.84 -20.51
N VAL A 30 15.91 -9.86 -20.41
CA VAL A 30 16.65 -9.32 -21.56
C VAL A 30 18.11 -9.66 -21.39
N PHE A 31 18.63 -10.54 -22.23
CA PHE A 31 20.04 -10.82 -22.31
C PHE A 31 20.66 -10.05 -23.46
N THR A 32 21.71 -9.29 -23.18
CA THR A 32 22.54 -8.70 -24.24
C THR A 32 23.89 -9.38 -24.28
N TYR A 33 24.31 -9.72 -25.48
CA TYR A 33 25.56 -10.45 -25.74
C TYR A 33 26.47 -9.59 -26.62
N LYS A 34 27.76 -9.55 -26.30
CA LYS A 34 28.80 -9.03 -27.18
C LYS A 34 29.70 -10.17 -27.66
N PHE A 35 30.03 -10.16 -28.93
CA PHE A 35 30.86 -11.18 -29.56
C PHE A 35 32.18 -10.58 -30.09
N LYS A 36 33.24 -11.38 -30.02
CA LYS A 36 34.50 -11.14 -30.69
C LYS A 36 35.07 -12.47 -31.16
N ASP A 37 35.50 -12.54 -32.42
CA ASP A 37 36.06 -13.74 -33.03
C ASP A 37 35.17 -15.01 -32.85
N GLY A 38 33.85 -14.83 -32.97
CA GLY A 38 32.85 -15.91 -32.80
C GLY A 38 32.66 -16.41 -31.37
N LYS A 39 33.17 -15.70 -30.37
CA LYS A 39 33.02 -16.02 -28.96
C LYS A 39 32.30 -14.91 -28.23
N ILE A 40 31.48 -15.28 -27.22
CA ILE A 40 30.85 -14.33 -26.30
C ILE A 40 31.96 -13.74 -25.41
N ILE A 41 32.01 -12.42 -25.33
CA ILE A 41 32.95 -11.68 -24.48
C ILE A 41 32.26 -10.91 -23.36
N SER A 42 30.97 -10.69 -23.47
CA SER A 42 30.16 -10.06 -22.42
C SER A 42 28.71 -10.59 -22.52
N VAL A 43 28.10 -10.78 -21.36
CA VAL A 43 26.68 -11.04 -21.20
C VAL A 43 26.18 -10.11 -20.11
N ASP A 44 25.19 -9.30 -20.43
CA ASP A 44 24.46 -8.51 -19.44
C ASP A 44 23.03 -9.07 -19.37
N GLU A 45 22.54 -9.30 -18.17
CA GLU A 45 21.22 -9.80 -17.88
C GLU A 45 20.40 -8.71 -17.21
N TYR A 46 19.19 -8.51 -17.69
CA TYR A 46 18.21 -7.61 -17.11
C TYR A 46 16.95 -8.44 -16.81
N ASN A 47 16.52 -8.40 -15.57
CA ASN A 47 15.33 -9.12 -15.10
C ASN A 47 14.65 -8.31 -13.98
N SER A 48 13.57 -8.83 -13.42
CA SER A 48 12.95 -8.24 -12.25
C SER A 48 13.66 -8.72 -10.98
N ASP A 49 14.47 -7.85 -10.38
CA ASP A 49 15.16 -8.13 -9.11
C ASP A 49 14.16 -8.42 -7.97
N ILE A 50 12.97 -7.81 -8.01
CA ILE A 50 11.90 -8.06 -7.05
C ILE A 50 11.40 -9.50 -7.13
N LEU A 51 11.15 -10.01 -8.34
CA LEU A 51 10.77 -11.40 -8.53
C LEU A 51 11.87 -12.37 -8.10
N VAL A 52 13.12 -12.05 -8.41
CA VAL A 52 14.28 -12.84 -7.95
C VAL A 52 14.32 -12.89 -6.42
N ALA A 53 14.27 -11.73 -5.78
CA ALA A 53 14.29 -11.62 -4.32
C ALA A 53 13.12 -12.37 -3.69
N ARG A 54 11.92 -12.18 -4.21
CA ARG A 54 10.68 -12.77 -3.68
C ARG A 54 10.63 -14.28 -3.88
N SER A 55 10.72 -14.75 -5.12
CA SER A 55 10.38 -16.12 -5.47
C SER A 55 11.54 -17.10 -5.30
N LEU A 56 12.80 -16.64 -5.40
CA LEU A 56 13.97 -17.51 -5.25
C LEU A 56 14.59 -17.44 -3.86
N TYR A 57 14.56 -16.29 -3.19
CA TYR A 57 15.23 -16.11 -1.90
C TYR A 57 14.27 -15.93 -0.73
N GLY A 58 12.96 -15.86 -0.99
CA GLY A 58 11.96 -15.61 0.05
C GLY A 58 12.10 -14.23 0.69
N ASN A 59 12.92 -13.37 0.08
CA ASN A 59 13.01 -11.97 0.44
C ASN A 59 11.76 -11.32 -0.13
N THR A 60 10.76 -11.21 0.66
CA THR A 60 9.68 -10.27 0.37
C THR A 60 10.14 -8.92 0.87
N LEU A 61 9.77 -7.84 0.18
CA LEU A 61 9.71 -6.52 0.81
C LEU A 61 9.00 -6.66 2.18
N PHE A 62 8.25 -7.74 2.33
CA PHE A 62 7.33 -8.06 3.38
C PHE A 62 7.47 -9.55 3.80
N PRO A 63 8.46 -9.91 4.68
CA PRO A 63 8.56 -11.28 5.14
C PRO A 63 7.36 -11.65 6.01
N ASN A 64 6.52 -12.57 5.52
CA ASN A 64 5.54 -13.35 6.30
C ASN A 64 4.58 -12.55 7.22
N GLN A 65 4.03 -11.45 6.75
CA GLN A 65 2.80 -10.95 7.34
C GLN A 65 1.65 -11.29 6.38
N SER A 66 0.54 -11.75 6.92
CA SER A 66 -0.73 -11.75 6.18
C SER A 66 -0.83 -10.43 5.44
N GLU A 67 -1.02 -10.47 4.13
CA GLU A 67 -1.15 -9.28 3.29
C GLU A 67 -2.34 -8.46 3.79
N ILE A 68 -2.08 -7.58 4.76
CA ILE A 68 -3.08 -6.60 5.19
C ILE A 68 -3.17 -5.59 4.07
N LEU A 69 -4.35 -5.45 3.52
CA LEU A 69 -4.62 -4.44 2.51
C LEU A 69 -5.30 -3.23 3.14
N ILE A 70 -4.89 -2.06 2.70
CA ILE A 70 -5.52 -0.81 3.13
C ILE A 70 -6.15 -0.15 1.92
N GLU A 71 -7.42 0.12 2.01
CA GLU A 71 -8.18 0.81 0.98
C GLU A 71 -8.61 2.19 1.46
N TYR A 72 -8.34 3.19 0.65
CA TYR A 72 -8.72 4.58 0.88
C TYR A 72 -9.77 4.99 -0.15
N VAL A 73 -10.96 5.37 0.31
CA VAL A 73 -12.02 5.88 -0.55
C VAL A 73 -12.24 7.36 -0.23
N TRP A 74 -11.97 8.21 -1.19
CA TRP A 74 -12.17 9.65 -1.05
C TRP A 74 -13.64 10.01 -1.01
N GLN A 75 -13.98 10.94 -0.12
CA GLN A 75 -15.33 11.41 0.13
C GLN A 75 -15.41 12.92 -0.05
N THR A 76 -16.48 13.41 -0.65
CA THR A 76 -16.73 14.84 -0.83
C THR A 76 -17.98 15.24 -0.06
N LYS A 77 -17.90 16.24 0.80
CA LYS A 77 -19.02 16.74 1.60
C LYS A 77 -20.11 17.36 0.72
N GLY A 78 -21.34 17.00 0.99
CA GLY A 78 -22.52 17.62 0.41
C GLY A 78 -23.02 18.82 1.22
N PRO A 79 -24.03 19.53 0.70
CA PRO A 79 -24.55 20.75 1.35
C PRO A 79 -25.21 20.50 2.71
N ASP A 80 -25.63 19.29 2.98
CA ASP A 80 -26.29 18.89 4.23
C ASP A 80 -25.33 18.23 5.21
N PHE A 81 -24.02 18.24 4.95
CA PHE A 81 -23.01 17.62 5.81
C PHE A 81 -23.00 18.25 7.20
N SER A 82 -22.96 17.40 8.22
CA SER A 82 -22.63 17.76 9.59
C SER A 82 -21.91 16.62 10.27
N GLN A 83 -21.17 16.94 11.33
CA GLN A 83 -20.46 15.91 12.11
C GLN A 83 -21.44 14.91 12.74
N GLU A 84 -22.57 15.33 13.23
CA GLU A 84 -23.63 14.49 13.78
C GLU A 84 -24.16 13.49 12.73
N LYS A 85 -24.41 13.98 11.50
CA LYS A 85 -24.85 13.09 10.40
C LYS A 85 -23.77 12.09 10.00
N LEU A 86 -22.50 12.50 10.01
CA LEU A 86 -21.39 11.59 9.73
C LEU A 86 -21.35 10.46 10.76
N GLU A 87 -21.45 10.78 12.04
CA GLU A 87 -21.44 9.80 13.14
C GLU A 87 -22.63 8.82 13.04
N ASP A 88 -23.85 9.35 12.85
CA ASP A 88 -25.06 8.55 12.70
C ASP A 88 -25.01 7.60 11.49
N LEU A 89 -24.57 8.13 10.34
CA LEU A 89 -24.49 7.34 9.11
C LEU A 89 -23.33 6.33 9.15
N THR A 90 -22.22 6.68 9.79
CA THR A 90 -21.15 5.72 10.06
C THR A 90 -21.64 4.55 10.92
N ALA A 91 -22.42 4.83 11.94
CA ALA A 91 -23.00 3.77 12.75
C ALA A 91 -24.00 2.88 11.98
N GLN A 92 -24.72 3.45 11.00
CA GLN A 92 -25.59 2.67 10.10
C GLN A 92 -24.78 1.81 9.14
N TRP A 93 -23.70 2.38 8.54
CA TRP A 93 -22.80 1.65 7.66
C TRP A 93 -22.16 0.46 8.38
N ASN A 94 -21.63 0.65 9.60
CA ASN A 94 -21.07 -0.42 10.41
C ASN A 94 -22.06 -1.57 10.61
N LYS A 95 -23.29 -1.26 11.00
CA LYS A 95 -24.33 -2.28 11.16
C LYS A 95 -24.63 -3.04 9.87
N LYS A 96 -24.59 -2.35 8.73
CA LYS A 96 -24.81 -2.97 7.43
C LYS A 96 -23.66 -3.90 7.07
N ILE A 97 -22.42 -3.47 7.18
CA ILE A 97 -21.21 -4.29 6.97
C ILE A 97 -21.20 -5.54 7.86
N ASP A 98 -21.51 -5.36 9.16
CA ASP A 98 -21.62 -6.48 10.10
C ASP A 98 -22.69 -7.49 9.67
N SER A 99 -23.85 -7.00 9.19
CA SER A 99 -24.96 -7.86 8.75
C SER A 99 -24.67 -8.64 7.47
N MET A 100 -23.79 -8.12 6.62
CA MET A 100 -23.33 -8.79 5.41
C MET A 100 -22.28 -9.88 5.71
N GLY A 101 -21.67 -9.86 6.90
CA GLY A 101 -20.61 -10.78 7.26
C GLY A 101 -19.30 -10.53 6.51
N CYS A 102 -19.07 -9.28 6.09
CA CYS A 102 -17.82 -8.86 5.49
C CYS A 102 -16.64 -9.14 6.42
N GLN A 103 -15.64 -9.81 5.90
CA GLN A 103 -14.38 -10.03 6.62
C GLN A 103 -13.51 -8.77 6.46
N MET A 104 -13.73 -7.79 7.33
CA MET A 104 -12.99 -6.53 7.39
C MET A 104 -12.35 -6.43 8.78
N ASP A 105 -11.06 -6.11 8.83
CA ASP A 105 -10.33 -6.00 10.11
C ASP A 105 -10.59 -4.66 10.81
N GLY A 106 -11.00 -3.64 10.06
CA GLY A 106 -11.38 -2.35 10.62
C GLY A 106 -11.68 -1.31 9.57
N ALA A 107 -12.29 -0.21 10.02
CA ALA A 107 -12.50 0.98 9.22
C ALA A 107 -12.29 2.24 10.06
N ASN A 108 -11.82 3.30 9.43
CA ASN A 108 -11.59 4.60 10.08
C ASN A 108 -11.98 5.73 9.14
N ILE A 109 -12.39 6.84 9.71
CA ILE A 109 -12.55 8.10 8.98
C ILE A 109 -11.33 8.97 9.22
N ILE A 110 -10.67 9.35 8.14
CA ILE A 110 -9.48 10.19 8.16
C ILE A 110 -9.88 11.58 7.66
N THR A 111 -9.63 12.58 8.49
CA THR A 111 -9.87 13.98 8.13
C THR A 111 -8.53 14.70 7.97
N PRO A 112 -8.27 15.30 6.81
CA PRO A 112 -7.05 16.06 6.60
C PRO A 112 -7.02 17.29 7.51
N LYS A 113 -5.82 17.72 7.94
CA LYS A 113 -5.63 18.92 8.75
C LYS A 113 -5.75 20.22 7.93
N GLU A 114 -5.51 20.11 6.64
CA GLU A 114 -5.59 21.20 5.67
C GLU A 114 -6.58 20.81 4.58
N ASP A 115 -7.28 21.80 4.03
CA ASP A 115 -8.25 21.59 2.95
C ASP A 115 -7.56 20.94 1.74
N GLN A 116 -8.20 19.91 1.19
CA GLN A 116 -7.75 19.21 0.01
C GLN A 116 -8.65 19.53 -1.18
N GLU A 117 -8.08 19.58 -2.38
CA GLU A 117 -8.83 19.92 -3.59
C GLU A 117 -9.78 18.79 -4.02
N ASN A 118 -9.40 17.53 -3.79
CA ASN A 118 -10.06 16.37 -4.37
C ASN A 118 -10.97 15.61 -3.40
N PHE A 119 -10.86 15.88 -2.09
CA PHE A 119 -11.66 15.22 -1.07
C PHE A 119 -11.74 16.04 0.21
N ASP A 120 -12.76 15.83 1.01
CA ASP A 120 -12.94 16.45 2.33
C ASP A 120 -12.59 15.52 3.47
N PHE A 121 -12.76 14.21 3.28
CA PHE A 121 -12.33 13.16 4.21
C PHE A 121 -12.15 11.86 3.45
N ILE A 122 -11.52 10.89 4.11
CA ILE A 122 -11.23 9.57 3.52
C ILE A 122 -11.88 8.50 4.38
N TRP A 123 -12.53 7.54 3.73
CA TRP A 123 -12.95 6.30 4.36
C TRP A 123 -11.85 5.26 4.15
N MET A 124 -11.13 4.96 5.22
CA MET A 124 -10.06 3.97 5.22
C MET A 124 -10.61 2.63 5.70
N MET A 125 -10.34 1.57 4.98
CA MET A 125 -10.72 0.20 5.33
C MET A 125 -9.50 -0.71 5.35
N VAL A 126 -9.49 -1.64 6.29
CA VAL A 126 -8.42 -2.62 6.47
C VAL A 126 -8.97 -4.00 6.17
N TRP A 127 -8.36 -4.69 5.23
CA TRP A 127 -8.80 -5.99 4.73
C TRP A 127 -7.74 -7.07 4.99
N PRO A 128 -8.14 -8.29 5.42
CA PRO A 128 -7.20 -9.40 5.63
C PRO A 128 -6.70 -10.02 4.31
N SER A 129 -7.37 -9.75 3.19
CA SER A 129 -6.99 -10.21 1.86
C SER A 129 -7.80 -9.52 0.76
N GLU A 130 -7.29 -9.57 -0.47
CA GLU A 130 -8.01 -9.10 -1.66
C GLU A 130 -9.31 -9.90 -1.89
N GLN A 131 -9.28 -11.20 -1.66
CA GLN A 131 -10.47 -12.04 -1.77
C GLN A 131 -11.58 -11.62 -0.80
N ALA A 132 -11.25 -11.30 0.45
CA ALA A 132 -12.21 -10.82 1.44
C ALA A 132 -12.82 -9.47 1.04
N ARG A 133 -11.98 -8.55 0.56
CA ARG A 133 -12.39 -7.26 0.04
C ARG A 133 -13.34 -7.41 -1.16
N ASP A 134 -12.94 -8.16 -2.16
CA ASP A 134 -13.69 -8.31 -3.39
C ASP A 134 -15.05 -9.00 -3.17
N ALA A 135 -15.10 -9.98 -2.28
CA ALA A 135 -16.34 -10.64 -1.89
C ALA A 135 -17.31 -9.64 -1.21
N CYS A 136 -16.81 -8.81 -0.28
CA CYS A 136 -17.60 -7.79 0.37
C CYS A 136 -18.10 -6.72 -0.61
N TRP A 137 -17.22 -6.19 -1.46
CA TRP A 137 -17.60 -5.18 -2.46
C TRP A 137 -18.54 -5.71 -3.53
N SER A 138 -18.41 -6.97 -3.95
CA SER A 138 -19.35 -7.58 -4.90
C SER A 138 -20.77 -7.61 -4.33
N ASP A 139 -20.93 -8.04 -3.08
CA ASP A 139 -22.23 -8.06 -2.40
C ASP A 139 -22.76 -6.63 -2.16
N TRP A 140 -21.89 -5.71 -1.72
CA TRP A 140 -22.26 -4.31 -1.55
C TRP A 140 -22.82 -3.69 -2.82
N LEU A 141 -22.09 -3.79 -3.93
CA LEU A 141 -22.48 -3.19 -5.20
C LEU A 141 -23.77 -3.79 -5.77
N GLU A 142 -23.97 -5.10 -5.58
CA GLU A 142 -25.16 -5.77 -6.08
C GLU A 142 -26.41 -5.46 -5.25
N ASN A 143 -26.28 -5.38 -3.91
CA ASN A 143 -27.43 -5.43 -3.02
C ASN A 143 -27.62 -4.18 -2.15
N HIS A 144 -26.61 -3.32 -1.98
CA HIS A 144 -26.62 -2.27 -0.95
C HIS A 144 -26.25 -0.87 -1.44
N ASP A 145 -25.41 -0.73 -2.46
CA ASP A 145 -24.85 0.55 -2.90
C ASP A 145 -25.92 1.56 -3.30
N ALA A 146 -26.95 1.14 -4.03
CA ALA A 146 -28.00 2.03 -4.50
C ALA A 146 -28.80 2.64 -3.32
N GLU A 147 -29.21 1.81 -2.34
CA GLU A 147 -29.89 2.26 -1.13
C GLU A 147 -28.99 3.16 -0.27
N TRP A 148 -27.70 2.80 -0.18
CA TRP A 148 -26.73 3.59 0.58
C TRP A 148 -26.53 4.98 -0.02
N ARG A 149 -26.37 5.09 -1.34
CA ARG A 149 -26.27 6.38 -2.03
C ARG A 149 -27.50 7.27 -1.83
N GLU A 150 -28.69 6.69 -1.79
CA GLU A 150 -29.90 7.43 -1.43
C GLU A 150 -29.85 7.92 0.03
N THR A 151 -29.40 7.07 0.94
CA THR A 151 -29.30 7.37 2.38
C THR A 151 -28.34 8.52 2.68
N ILE A 152 -27.19 8.56 2.01
CA ILE A 152 -26.18 9.62 2.21
C ILE A 152 -26.39 10.85 1.31
N SER A 153 -27.42 10.81 0.45
CA SER A 153 -27.66 11.87 -0.53
C SER A 153 -27.72 13.26 0.12
N GLY A 154 -26.95 14.21 -0.42
CA GLY A 154 -26.80 15.56 0.11
C GLY A 154 -25.85 15.67 1.31
N VAL A 155 -25.48 14.56 1.97
CA VAL A 155 -24.53 14.58 3.09
C VAL A 155 -23.10 14.42 2.62
N TRP A 156 -22.79 13.40 1.84
CA TRP A 156 -21.50 13.25 1.12
C TRP A 156 -21.69 12.38 -0.12
N ASP A 157 -20.67 12.33 -0.95
CA ASP A 157 -20.60 11.50 -2.13
C ASP A 157 -19.23 10.82 -2.26
N TYR A 158 -19.19 9.69 -2.97
CA TYR A 158 -17.98 8.94 -3.29
C TYR A 158 -18.06 8.32 -4.68
N SER A 159 -16.90 8.04 -5.27
CA SER A 159 -16.77 7.33 -6.54
C SER A 159 -15.84 6.14 -6.39
N SER A 160 -16.15 5.03 -7.06
CA SER A 160 -15.24 3.89 -7.15
C SER A 160 -13.92 4.23 -7.88
N GLU A 161 -13.91 5.28 -8.71
CA GLU A 161 -12.69 5.78 -9.35
C GLU A 161 -11.75 6.46 -8.35
N ASN A 162 -12.26 6.84 -7.18
CA ASN A 162 -11.52 7.45 -6.09
C ASN A 162 -11.26 6.45 -4.94
N ALA A 163 -11.19 5.17 -5.26
CA ALA A 163 -10.81 4.09 -4.34
C ALA A 163 -9.39 3.59 -4.66
N PHE A 164 -8.50 3.66 -3.67
CA PHE A 164 -7.08 3.39 -3.81
C PHE A 164 -6.67 2.27 -2.88
N LEU A 165 -6.26 1.14 -3.43
CA LEU A 165 -5.86 -0.04 -2.68
C LEU A 165 -4.33 -0.11 -2.58
N PHE A 166 -3.86 -0.45 -1.38
CA PHE A 166 -2.44 -0.63 -1.08
C PHE A 166 -2.23 -1.98 -0.39
N SER A 167 -1.19 -2.68 -0.78
CA SER A 167 -0.61 -3.70 0.09
C SER A 167 0.21 -3.04 1.20
N SER A 168 0.29 -3.66 2.36
CA SER A 168 0.95 -3.04 3.49
C SER A 168 1.89 -3.98 4.22
N GLU A 169 2.97 -3.41 4.76
CA GLU A 169 3.87 -4.06 5.70
C GLU A 169 3.98 -3.27 6.98
N ILE A 170 3.81 -3.93 8.11
CA ILE A 170 4.11 -3.33 9.41
C ILE A 170 5.62 -3.26 9.59
N GLY A 171 6.17 -2.05 9.63
CA GLY A 171 7.60 -1.83 9.83
C GLY A 171 8.00 -1.82 11.31
N ARG A 172 7.08 -1.36 12.17
CA ARG A 172 7.23 -1.33 13.62
C ARG A 172 5.88 -1.47 14.27
N LEU A 173 5.75 -2.39 15.22
CA LEU A 173 4.59 -2.46 16.11
C LEU A 173 4.77 -1.51 17.30
N PRO A 174 3.70 -0.92 17.84
CA PRO A 174 3.78 -0.16 19.07
C PRO A 174 4.11 -1.10 20.24
N LYS A 175 4.86 -0.62 21.23
CA LYS A 175 5.11 -1.38 22.46
C LYS A 175 3.85 -1.53 23.30
N SER A 176 2.94 -0.56 23.18
CA SER A 176 1.61 -0.62 23.78
C SER A 176 0.60 0.04 22.85
N TRP A 177 -0.55 -0.60 22.68
CA TRP A 177 -1.64 -0.03 21.87
C TRP A 177 -2.29 1.14 22.60
N SER A 178 -2.58 2.20 21.87
CA SER A 178 -3.39 3.29 22.39
C SER A 178 -4.79 2.80 22.73
N THR A 179 -5.36 3.32 23.81
CA THR A 179 -6.79 3.12 24.16
C THR A 179 -7.66 4.28 23.66
N SER A 180 -7.09 5.23 22.93
CA SER A 180 -7.83 6.32 22.30
C SER A 180 -8.58 5.83 21.09
N ASP A 181 -9.78 6.35 20.89
CA ASP A 181 -10.59 6.13 19.68
C ASP A 181 -10.11 6.98 18.50
N SER A 182 -9.07 7.80 18.68
CA SER A 182 -8.47 8.67 17.67
C SER A 182 -6.97 8.48 17.59
N PHE A 183 -6.41 8.78 16.42
CA PHE A 183 -4.97 8.75 16.15
C PHE A 183 -4.59 9.86 15.17
N THR A 184 -3.33 10.21 15.16
CA THR A 184 -2.72 11.10 14.17
C THR A 184 -1.75 10.31 13.31
N HIS A 185 -1.67 10.64 12.04
CA HIS A 185 -0.79 9.95 11.11
C HIS A 185 -0.17 10.92 10.09
N SER A 186 0.89 10.47 9.44
CA SER A 186 1.55 11.18 8.35
C SER A 186 1.90 10.21 7.23
N TYR A 187 1.67 10.63 6.00
CA TYR A 187 2.08 9.91 4.79
C TYR A 187 3.29 10.59 4.18
N PHE A 188 4.29 9.81 3.80
CA PHE A 188 5.44 10.26 3.04
C PHE A 188 5.53 9.42 1.77
N PHE A 189 5.38 10.07 0.63
CA PHE A 189 5.55 9.45 -0.68
C PHE A 189 7.05 9.49 -1.01
N CYS A 190 7.69 8.34 -0.96
CA CYS A 190 9.14 8.20 -0.97
C CYS A 190 9.65 7.72 -2.31
N ASN A 191 10.79 8.29 -2.74
CA ASN A 191 11.58 7.78 -3.84
C ASN A 191 13.02 7.59 -3.38
N PHE A 192 13.68 6.55 -3.85
CA PHE A 192 15.08 6.30 -3.55
C PHE A 192 15.97 7.37 -4.17
N ASN A 193 16.93 7.85 -3.41
CA ASN A 193 18.02 8.65 -3.96
C ASN A 193 18.95 7.79 -4.80
N GLU A 194 19.75 8.42 -5.67
CA GLU A 194 20.78 7.72 -6.45
C GLU A 194 21.71 6.90 -5.53
N GLY A 195 21.82 5.61 -5.80
CA GLY A 195 22.64 4.68 -5.02
C GLY A 195 21.97 4.11 -3.78
N SER A 196 20.70 4.44 -3.52
CA SER A 196 19.86 3.85 -2.48
C SER A 196 18.85 2.86 -3.09
N ASP A 197 18.51 1.84 -2.33
CA ASP A 197 17.60 0.77 -2.72
C ASP A 197 16.85 0.20 -1.49
N PHE A 198 16.12 -0.87 -1.66
CA PHE A 198 15.41 -1.54 -0.57
C PHE A 198 16.34 -2.11 0.51
N ASN A 199 17.60 -2.45 0.21
CA ASN A 199 18.56 -2.87 1.23
C ASN A 199 18.94 -1.68 2.11
N THR A 200 19.15 -0.51 1.50
CA THR A 200 19.38 0.75 2.23
C THR A 200 18.19 1.08 3.14
N LEU A 201 16.96 0.89 2.64
CA LEU A 201 15.75 1.06 3.44
C LEU A 201 15.67 0.06 4.60
N HIS A 202 16.04 -1.20 4.36
CA HIS A 202 16.09 -2.23 5.40
C HIS A 202 17.03 -1.82 6.55
N ASP A 203 18.23 -1.38 6.23
CA ASP A 203 19.23 -0.93 7.21
C ASP A 203 18.72 0.30 7.98
N TYR A 204 18.14 1.28 7.28
CA TYR A 204 17.54 2.46 7.91
C TYR A 204 16.41 2.07 8.88
N ARG A 205 15.55 1.13 8.50
CA ARG A 205 14.46 0.62 9.38
C ARG A 205 15.01 -0.07 10.62
N ALA A 206 16.10 -0.82 10.49
CA ALA A 206 16.77 -1.46 11.64
C ALA A 206 17.30 -0.40 12.63
N ASP A 207 17.93 0.65 12.12
CA ASP A 207 18.41 1.77 12.91
C ASP A 207 17.25 2.50 13.60
N LEU A 208 16.19 2.85 12.88
CA LEU A 208 14.99 3.50 13.40
C LEU A 208 14.34 2.66 14.51
N ASN A 209 14.20 1.35 14.30
CA ASN A 209 13.61 0.44 15.26
C ASN A 209 14.46 0.27 16.53
N SER A 210 15.75 0.61 16.46
CA SER A 210 16.67 0.62 17.62
C SER A 210 16.48 1.84 18.53
N ILE A 211 15.83 2.91 18.05
CA ILE A 211 15.60 4.13 18.82
C ILE A 211 14.61 3.84 19.96
N THR A 212 15.07 3.98 21.17
CA THR A 212 14.28 3.67 22.39
C THR A 212 13.51 4.87 22.93
N THR A 213 13.79 6.07 22.44
CA THR A 213 13.20 7.34 22.90
C THR A 213 11.94 7.74 22.14
N LEU A 214 11.60 7.02 21.06
CA LEU A 214 10.32 7.21 20.38
C LEU A 214 9.16 6.77 21.28
N SER A 215 8.01 7.39 21.07
CA SER A 215 6.77 7.06 21.77
C SER A 215 6.48 5.56 21.75
N ASP A 216 6.08 5.01 22.89
CA ASP A 216 5.74 3.58 23.01
C ASP A 216 4.51 3.18 22.18
N ASN A 217 3.68 4.16 21.81
CA ASN A 217 2.50 3.96 20.97
C ASN A 217 2.75 4.30 19.49
N HIS A 218 3.95 4.77 19.13
CA HIS A 218 4.32 5.01 17.74
C HIS A 218 4.51 3.69 16.99
N TRP A 219 3.95 3.62 15.82
CA TRP A 219 4.16 2.53 14.87
C TRP A 219 4.12 3.04 13.43
N TYR A 220 4.66 2.28 12.51
CA TYR A 220 4.63 2.64 11.09
C TYR A 220 4.42 1.43 10.19
N MET A 221 3.95 1.74 9.01
CA MET A 221 3.75 0.80 7.91
C MET A 221 4.41 1.33 6.64
N LEU A 222 4.79 0.41 5.78
CA LEU A 222 5.10 0.71 4.37
C LEU A 222 3.90 0.28 3.52
N LEU A 223 3.53 1.10 2.57
CA LEU A 223 2.43 0.84 1.65
C LEU A 223 2.96 0.84 0.22
N ASP A 224 2.51 -0.14 -0.57
CA ASP A 224 2.77 -0.21 -2.01
C ASP A 224 1.45 -0.08 -2.77
N PRO A 225 1.32 0.90 -3.70
CA PRO A 225 0.11 1.06 -4.50
C PRO A 225 -0.18 -0.18 -5.35
N MET A 226 -1.37 -0.74 -5.24
CA MET A 226 -1.89 -1.81 -6.10
C MET A 226 -2.59 -1.24 -7.35
N PHE A 227 -2.35 0.01 -7.67
CA PHE A 227 -2.77 0.73 -8.87
C PHE A 227 -1.55 1.42 -9.47
N ASP A 228 -1.69 2.10 -10.60
CA ASP A 228 -0.59 2.77 -11.30
C ASP A 228 -0.70 4.30 -11.16
N PRO A 229 -0.17 4.90 -10.08
CA PRO A 229 -0.17 6.34 -9.90
C PRO A 229 0.87 7.01 -10.79
N ASP A 230 0.61 8.25 -11.21
CA ASP A 230 1.55 9.08 -11.96
C ASP A 230 1.79 10.42 -11.23
N PRO A 231 2.99 10.68 -10.69
CA PRO A 231 4.16 9.78 -10.62
C PRO A 231 3.98 8.65 -9.58
N ARG A 232 4.57 7.48 -9.87
CA ARG A 232 4.59 6.36 -8.92
C ARG A 232 5.73 6.56 -7.90
N PRO A 233 5.47 6.56 -6.59
CA PRO A 233 6.50 6.50 -5.57
C PRO A 233 7.11 5.09 -5.51
N ASP A 234 8.35 4.96 -5.03
CA ASP A 234 8.95 3.66 -4.76
C ASP A 234 8.23 2.94 -3.60
N PHE A 235 7.76 3.71 -2.61
CA PHE A 235 6.90 3.24 -1.53
C PHE A 235 6.23 4.45 -0.83
N VAL A 236 5.19 4.18 -0.03
CA VAL A 236 4.60 5.18 0.86
C VAL A 236 4.88 4.78 2.31
N TRP A 237 5.48 5.68 3.07
CA TRP A 237 5.70 5.51 4.50
C TRP A 237 4.52 6.12 5.26
N LEU A 238 3.88 5.33 6.11
CA LEU A 238 2.78 5.74 6.96
C LEU A 238 3.18 5.63 8.43
N ASP A 239 3.37 6.77 9.09
CA ASP A 239 3.55 6.83 10.53
C ASP A 239 2.24 7.09 11.25
N ILE A 240 2.07 6.48 12.43
CA ILE A 240 0.86 6.55 13.24
C ILE A 240 1.24 6.80 14.70
N TRP A 241 0.58 7.80 15.30
CA TRP A 241 0.73 8.20 16.70
C TRP A 241 -0.64 8.32 17.38
N PRO A 242 -0.70 8.18 18.72
CA PRO A 242 -1.94 8.34 19.46
C PRO A 242 -2.44 9.80 19.50
N THR A 243 -1.52 10.78 19.43
CA THR A 243 -1.83 12.22 19.51
C THR A 243 -0.86 13.06 18.70
N ASP A 244 -1.21 14.32 18.44
CA ASP A 244 -0.36 15.29 17.79
C ASP A 244 0.89 15.62 18.61
N GLU A 245 0.79 15.69 19.92
CA GLU A 245 1.92 15.95 20.81
C GLU A 245 2.95 14.82 20.75
N ALA A 246 2.50 13.56 20.70
CA ALA A 246 3.38 12.41 20.52
C ALA A 246 4.11 12.48 19.17
N ARG A 247 3.38 12.84 18.11
CA ARG A 247 3.94 13.05 16.77
C ARG A 247 5.01 14.15 16.76
N GLU A 248 4.72 15.32 17.31
CA GLU A 248 5.66 16.45 17.37
C GLU A 248 6.92 16.08 18.16
N SER A 249 6.75 15.37 19.28
CA SER A 249 7.86 14.92 20.11
C SER A 249 8.77 13.93 19.36
N ASP A 250 8.19 12.96 18.66
CA ASP A 250 8.95 11.95 17.94
C ASP A 250 9.64 12.55 16.71
N LEU A 251 8.97 13.42 15.95
CA LEU A 251 9.57 14.11 14.80
C LEU A 251 10.74 15.04 15.19
N ALA A 252 10.83 15.48 16.45
CA ALA A 252 11.97 16.26 16.94
C ALA A 252 13.22 15.40 17.21
N ILE A 253 13.08 14.06 17.21
CA ILE A 253 14.17 13.08 17.41
C ILE A 253 14.77 12.66 16.06
N TRP A 254 14.02 12.81 14.98
CA TRP A 254 14.42 12.46 13.59
C TRP A 254 15.34 13.56 13.01
#